data_cdbf30a407b8b16010e8e6198f50f034
#
_entry.id   cdbf30a407b8b16010e8e6198f50f034
#
_cell.length_a   1.000
_cell.length_b   1.000
_cell.length_c   1.000
_cell.angle_alpha   90.00
_cell.angle_beta   90.00
_cell.angle_gamma   90.00
#
_symmetry.space_group_name_H-M   'P 1'
#
loop_
_entity.id
_entity.type
_entity.pdbx_description
1 polymer ?
#
loop_
_entity_poly.entity_id
_entity_poly.type
_entity_poly.pdbx_seq_one_letter_code
_entity_poly.pdbx_strand_id
1 'polypeptide(L)'
;MSAQTHQVIARYFDEVWNQGRLEVLDEIMAPDYLNHNPSTPNPRPGPQDLKPIVRAMRDGIPDLHYQILDMVVAPDKVAVHVRVTGTHRGTLFGIAPTGRTIDVRQMQIEWIREGRIWQHWRVTDELTLMRQLGVVP
;
A
#
# COMPACT_ATOMS: atom_id res chain seq x y z
N MET A 1 14.44 1.45 -16.51
CA MET A 1 14.49 2.85 -16.93
C MET A 1 13.43 3.62 -16.17
N SER A 2 13.61 4.91 -16.00
CA SER A 2 12.72 5.71 -15.14
C SER A 2 11.26 5.71 -15.62
N ALA A 3 11.00 5.74 -16.93
CA ALA A 3 9.63 5.67 -17.45
C ALA A 3 8.94 4.36 -17.09
N GLN A 4 9.65 3.24 -17.18
CA GLN A 4 9.13 1.95 -16.78
C GLN A 4 8.89 1.90 -15.26
N THR A 5 9.80 2.45 -14.47
CA THR A 5 9.66 2.53 -13.02
C THR A 5 8.44 3.35 -12.63
N HIS A 6 8.24 4.53 -13.25
CA HIS A 6 7.04 5.34 -13.03
C HIS A 6 5.77 4.56 -13.32
N GLN A 7 5.75 3.82 -14.45
CA GLN A 7 4.59 3.03 -14.85
C GLN A 7 4.26 1.92 -13.85
N VAL A 8 5.28 1.21 -13.37
CA VAL A 8 5.10 0.14 -12.39
C VAL A 8 4.51 0.70 -11.09
N ILE A 9 5.05 1.81 -10.60
CA ILE A 9 4.56 2.46 -9.39
C ILE A 9 3.14 2.99 -9.57
N ALA A 10 2.84 3.62 -10.71
CA ALA A 10 1.49 4.10 -11.00
C ALA A 10 0.49 2.95 -11.00
N ARG A 11 0.82 1.82 -11.63
CA ARG A 11 -0.04 0.64 -11.63
C ARG A 11 -0.25 0.08 -10.22
N TYR A 12 0.79 0.07 -9.41
CA TYR A 12 0.72 -0.41 -8.04
C TYR A 12 -0.35 0.36 -7.24
N PHE A 13 -0.34 1.68 -7.32
CA PHE A 13 -1.32 2.48 -6.57
C PHE A 13 -2.67 2.56 -7.29
N ASP A 14 -2.71 2.83 -8.59
CA ASP A 14 -3.97 3.06 -9.30
C ASP A 14 -4.76 1.78 -9.54
N GLU A 15 -4.12 0.72 -9.98
CA GLU A 15 -4.82 -0.51 -10.33
C GLU A 15 -5.00 -1.44 -9.14
N VAL A 16 -3.98 -1.57 -8.28
CA VAL A 16 -4.04 -2.49 -7.14
C VAL A 16 -4.78 -1.84 -5.97
N TRP A 17 -4.22 -0.78 -5.41
CA TRP A 17 -4.80 -0.18 -4.20
C TRP A 17 -6.10 0.56 -4.47
N ASN A 18 -6.19 1.33 -5.56
CA ASN A 18 -7.37 2.16 -5.83
C ASN A 18 -8.50 1.39 -6.51
N GLN A 19 -8.19 0.36 -7.28
CA GLN A 19 -9.22 -0.41 -8.01
C GLN A 19 -9.41 -1.83 -7.48
N GLY A 20 -8.49 -2.32 -6.64
CA GLY A 20 -8.57 -3.67 -6.10
C GLY A 20 -8.24 -4.76 -7.09
N ARG A 21 -7.51 -4.46 -8.14
CA ARG A 21 -7.13 -5.43 -9.18
C ARG A 21 -5.92 -6.22 -8.71
N LEU A 22 -6.17 -7.27 -7.92
CA LEU A 22 -5.11 -8.04 -7.26
C LEU A 22 -4.23 -8.81 -8.25
N GLU A 23 -4.76 -9.18 -9.40
CA GLU A 23 -4.01 -9.91 -10.44
C GLU A 23 -2.84 -9.09 -11.01
N VAL A 24 -2.92 -7.77 -10.91
CA VAL A 24 -1.84 -6.89 -11.34
C VAL A 24 -0.57 -7.12 -10.53
N LEU A 25 -0.72 -7.51 -9.26
CA LEU A 25 0.44 -7.82 -8.41
C LEU A 25 1.33 -8.91 -8.99
N ASP A 26 0.74 -9.89 -9.66
CA ASP A 26 1.51 -10.96 -10.32
C ASP A 26 2.34 -10.45 -11.48
N GLU A 27 1.94 -9.34 -12.09
CA GLU A 27 2.66 -8.73 -13.22
C GLU A 27 3.77 -7.79 -12.77
N ILE A 28 3.53 -7.01 -11.71
CA ILE A 28 4.43 -5.92 -11.29
C ILE A 28 5.36 -6.30 -10.14
N MET A 29 5.15 -7.42 -9.47
CA MET A 29 5.99 -7.88 -8.36
C MET A 29 6.80 -9.10 -8.74
N ALA A 30 8.03 -9.17 -8.23
CA ALA A 30 8.87 -10.34 -8.41
C ALA A 30 8.30 -11.53 -7.62
N PRO A 31 8.52 -12.77 -8.08
CA PRO A 31 8.05 -13.96 -7.35
C PRO A 31 8.64 -14.07 -5.93
N ASP A 32 9.80 -13.48 -5.69
CA ASP A 32 10.47 -13.47 -4.39
C ASP A 32 10.30 -12.12 -3.66
N TYR A 33 9.31 -11.32 -4.04
CA TYR A 33 9.00 -10.04 -3.39
C TYR A 33 8.94 -10.19 -1.88
N LEU A 34 9.57 -9.26 -1.16
CA LEU A 34 9.59 -9.25 0.29
C LEU A 34 9.12 -7.91 0.84
N ASN A 35 8.11 -7.97 1.70
CA ASN A 35 7.59 -6.81 2.41
C ASN A 35 8.27 -6.74 3.78
N HIS A 36 9.05 -5.69 4.02
CA HIS A 36 9.76 -5.49 5.29
C HIS A 36 8.89 -4.86 6.38
N ASN A 37 7.71 -4.36 6.01
CA ASN A 37 6.74 -3.77 6.95
C ASN A 37 5.37 -4.44 6.80
N PRO A 38 5.28 -5.76 7.02
CA PRO A 38 4.04 -6.48 6.79
C PRO A 38 2.99 -6.12 7.83
N SER A 39 1.72 -6.15 7.41
CA SER A 39 0.59 -5.98 8.31
C SER A 39 0.15 -7.30 8.95
N THR A 40 0.82 -8.39 8.60
CA THR A 40 0.53 -9.73 9.11
C THR A 40 1.77 -10.33 9.73
N PRO A 41 1.64 -11.18 10.76
CA PRO A 41 2.77 -11.92 11.30
C PRO A 41 3.23 -12.99 10.29
N ASN A 42 4.53 -13.32 10.33
CA ASN A 42 5.13 -14.39 9.52
C ASN A 42 4.87 -14.22 8.02
N PRO A 43 5.30 -13.10 7.42
CA PRO A 43 5.08 -12.87 5.99
C PRO A 43 5.86 -13.88 5.15
N ARG A 44 5.26 -14.30 4.04
CA ARG A 44 5.91 -15.18 3.07
C ARG A 44 6.35 -14.36 1.86
N PRO A 45 7.42 -14.77 1.16
CA PRO A 45 7.82 -14.09 -0.07
C PRO A 45 6.76 -14.17 -1.16
N GLY A 46 6.73 -13.17 -2.02
CA GLY A 46 5.89 -13.13 -3.20
C GLY A 46 4.63 -12.29 -3.04
N PRO A 47 3.95 -12.00 -4.16
CA PRO A 47 2.77 -11.14 -4.16
C PRO A 47 1.55 -11.74 -3.46
N GLN A 48 1.52 -13.05 -3.26
CA GLN A 48 0.36 -13.73 -2.69
C GLN A 48 0.05 -13.29 -1.27
N ASP A 49 1.07 -12.92 -0.49
CA ASP A 49 0.86 -12.45 0.88
C ASP A 49 0.29 -11.02 0.93
N LEU A 50 0.50 -10.22 -0.12
CA LEU A 50 -0.04 -8.86 -0.17
C LEU A 50 -1.50 -8.83 -0.61
N LYS A 51 -1.94 -9.78 -1.42
CA LYS A 51 -3.32 -9.81 -1.91
C LYS A 51 -4.38 -9.77 -0.81
N PRO A 52 -4.29 -10.60 0.24
CA PRO A 52 -5.27 -10.52 1.33
C PRO A 52 -5.19 -9.21 2.10
N ILE A 53 -4.00 -8.58 2.19
CA ILE A 53 -3.84 -7.28 2.86
C ILE A 53 -4.58 -6.20 2.10
N VAL A 54 -4.41 -6.14 0.77
CA VAL A 54 -5.13 -5.18 -0.07
C VAL A 54 -6.64 -5.39 0.05
N ARG A 55 -7.08 -6.65 0.00
CA ARG A 55 -8.50 -6.98 0.11
C ARG A 55 -9.07 -6.53 1.45
N ALA A 56 -8.37 -6.83 2.55
CA ALA A 56 -8.81 -6.45 3.89
C ALA A 56 -8.92 -4.94 4.05
N MET A 57 -7.94 -4.20 3.54
CA MET A 57 -7.96 -2.73 3.60
C MET A 57 -9.14 -2.16 2.80
N ARG A 58 -9.41 -2.69 1.62
CA ARG A 58 -10.52 -2.22 0.78
C ARG A 58 -11.88 -2.65 1.32
N ASP A 59 -11.96 -3.77 2.00
CA ASP A 59 -13.19 -4.20 2.68
C ASP A 59 -13.48 -3.28 3.87
N GLY A 60 -12.46 -2.90 4.62
CA GLY A 60 -12.60 -1.97 5.76
C GLY A 60 -12.85 -0.53 5.31
N ILE A 61 -12.27 -0.13 4.19
CA ILE A 61 -12.36 1.23 3.64
C ILE A 61 -12.71 1.11 2.16
N PRO A 62 -14.01 0.93 1.82
CA PRO A 62 -14.43 0.68 0.43
C PRO A 62 -14.06 1.78 -0.55
N ASP A 63 -13.96 3.02 -0.08
CA ASP A 63 -13.54 4.18 -0.88
C ASP A 63 -12.06 4.50 -0.71
N LEU A 64 -11.25 3.51 -0.33
CA LEU A 64 -9.81 3.68 -0.14
C LEU A 64 -9.15 4.27 -1.40
N HIS A 65 -8.38 5.34 -1.19
CA HIS A 65 -7.69 6.01 -2.29
C HIS A 65 -6.29 6.40 -1.88
N TYR A 66 -5.32 6.01 -2.69
CA TYR A 66 -3.92 6.39 -2.59
C TYR A 66 -3.62 7.44 -3.64
N GLN A 67 -3.09 8.58 -3.20
CA GLN A 67 -2.64 9.65 -4.08
C GLN A 67 -1.12 9.79 -3.96
N ILE A 68 -0.41 9.69 -5.07
CA ILE A 68 1.03 9.97 -5.10
C ILE A 68 1.22 11.47 -5.02
N LEU A 69 1.88 11.93 -3.95
CA LEU A 69 2.17 13.36 -3.75
C LEU A 69 3.53 13.73 -4.30
N ASP A 70 4.50 12.80 -4.19
CA ASP A 70 5.86 13.02 -4.65
C ASP A 70 6.54 11.68 -4.90
N MET A 71 7.50 11.67 -5.82
CA MET A 71 8.22 10.47 -6.18
C MET A 71 9.65 10.83 -6.55
N VAL A 72 10.61 10.14 -5.92
CA VAL A 72 12.03 10.30 -6.20
C VAL A 72 12.55 8.98 -6.76
N VAL A 73 13.03 8.99 -8.00
CA VAL A 73 13.43 7.78 -8.72
C VAL A 73 14.95 7.69 -8.80
N ALA A 74 15.50 6.58 -8.32
CA ALA A 74 16.89 6.19 -8.48
C ALA A 74 16.97 5.00 -9.45
N PRO A 75 18.18 4.59 -9.89
CA PRO A 75 18.28 3.50 -10.87
C PRO A 75 17.68 2.17 -10.41
N ASP A 76 17.70 1.88 -9.10
CA ASP A 76 17.31 0.58 -8.55
C ASP A 76 16.19 0.67 -7.52
N LYS A 77 15.67 1.87 -7.24
CA LYS A 77 14.62 2.05 -6.23
C LYS A 77 13.89 3.36 -6.44
N VAL A 78 12.73 3.46 -5.80
CA VAL A 78 11.92 4.69 -5.83
C VAL A 78 11.39 4.97 -4.44
N ALA A 79 11.48 6.24 -4.03
CA ALA A 79 10.83 6.72 -2.80
C ALA A 79 9.54 7.40 -3.20
N VAL A 80 8.45 7.06 -2.52
CA VAL A 80 7.11 7.58 -2.84
C VAL A 80 6.47 8.14 -1.58
N HIS A 81 6.01 9.38 -1.66
CA HIS A 81 5.20 10.00 -0.62
C HIS A 81 3.75 9.93 -1.07
N VAL A 82 2.90 9.29 -0.28
CA VAL A 82 1.49 9.09 -0.64
C VAL A 82 0.56 9.59 0.45
N ARG A 83 -0.62 10.02 0.01
CA ARG A 83 -1.74 10.36 0.87
C ARG A 83 -2.78 9.25 0.75
N VAL A 84 -3.25 8.76 1.90
CA VAL A 84 -4.23 7.68 1.96
C VAL A 84 -5.51 8.21 2.58
N THR A 85 -6.60 8.13 1.85
CA THR A 85 -7.89 8.65 2.30
C THR A 85 -8.98 7.58 2.16
N GLY A 86 -10.07 7.77 2.89
CA GLY A 86 -11.24 6.91 2.80
C GLY A 86 -12.13 7.02 4.02
N THR A 87 -13.14 6.15 4.07
CA THR A 87 -14.13 6.11 5.15
C THR A 87 -14.17 4.69 5.73
N HIS A 88 -14.06 4.61 7.06
CA HIS A 88 -14.09 3.34 7.79
C HIS A 88 -15.51 2.79 7.86
N ARG A 89 -15.86 1.93 6.91
CA ARG A 89 -17.21 1.37 6.78
C ARG A 89 -17.29 -0.12 6.99
N GLY A 90 -16.16 -0.83 7.07
CA GLY A 90 -16.08 -2.24 7.36
C GLY A 90 -15.09 -2.48 8.50
N THR A 91 -15.01 -3.71 8.99
CA THR A 91 -14.04 -4.06 10.03
C THR A 91 -12.61 -3.85 9.51
N LEU A 92 -11.78 -3.16 10.29
CA LEU A 92 -10.39 -2.88 9.97
C LEU A 92 -9.54 -3.07 11.22
N PHE A 93 -8.47 -3.88 11.14
CA PHE A 93 -7.59 -4.20 12.28
C PHE A 93 -8.37 -4.67 13.50
N GLY A 94 -9.44 -5.42 13.30
CA GLY A 94 -10.34 -5.84 14.38
C GLY A 94 -11.23 -4.75 14.95
N ILE A 95 -11.19 -3.54 14.38
CA ILE A 95 -12.02 -2.40 14.81
C ILE A 95 -13.32 -2.40 14.03
N ALA A 96 -14.44 -2.42 14.74
CA ALA A 96 -15.77 -2.33 14.11
C ALA A 96 -15.93 -1.00 13.37
N PRO A 97 -16.76 -0.94 12.30
CA PRO A 97 -16.93 0.28 11.51
C PRO A 97 -17.30 1.49 12.37
N THR A 98 -16.54 2.57 12.23
CA THR A 98 -16.77 3.82 12.95
C THR A 98 -17.49 4.88 12.12
N GLY A 99 -17.50 4.73 10.79
CA GLY A 99 -17.98 5.74 9.87
C GLY A 99 -17.08 6.96 9.76
N ARG A 100 -15.93 6.94 10.42
CA ARG A 100 -14.98 8.07 10.42
C ARG A 100 -14.16 8.08 9.14
N THR A 101 -13.77 9.28 8.71
CA THR A 101 -12.87 9.44 7.57
C THR A 101 -11.43 9.37 8.04
N ILE A 102 -10.55 8.83 7.18
CA ILE A 102 -9.11 8.85 7.39
C ILE A 102 -8.44 9.68 6.32
N ASP A 103 -7.33 10.31 6.70
CA ASP A 103 -6.48 11.10 5.81
C ASP A 103 -5.07 11.09 6.42
N VAL A 104 -4.25 10.16 5.95
CA VAL A 104 -2.92 9.93 6.53
C VAL A 104 -1.86 9.88 5.44
N ARG A 105 -0.61 10.03 5.84
CA ARG A 105 0.53 9.99 4.93
C ARG A 105 1.36 8.74 5.16
N GLN A 106 1.95 8.27 4.09
CA GLN A 106 2.94 7.17 4.13
C GLN A 106 4.16 7.57 3.31
N MET A 107 5.33 7.15 3.77
CA MET A 107 6.55 7.13 2.97
C MET A 107 6.87 5.69 2.65
N GLN A 108 7.10 5.39 1.38
CA GLN A 108 7.42 4.05 0.93
C GLN A 108 8.68 4.07 0.10
N ILE A 109 9.48 3.02 0.19
CA ILE A 109 10.60 2.79 -0.72
C ILE A 109 10.36 1.44 -1.37
N GLU A 110 10.30 1.46 -2.70
CA GLU A 110 10.12 0.27 -3.51
C GLU A 110 11.42 -0.02 -4.25
N TRP A 111 11.97 -1.21 -4.07
CA TRP A 111 13.17 -1.62 -4.79
C TRP A 111 12.75 -2.31 -6.08
N ILE A 112 13.38 -1.91 -7.18
CA ILE A 112 13.03 -2.36 -8.53
C ILE A 112 14.17 -3.21 -9.09
N ARG A 113 13.80 -4.37 -9.65
CA ARG A 113 14.72 -5.29 -10.31
C ARG A 113 14.01 -5.89 -11.51
N GLU A 114 14.62 -5.76 -12.68
CA GLU A 114 14.05 -6.27 -13.93
C GLU A 114 12.62 -5.78 -14.19
N GLY A 115 12.36 -4.49 -13.88
CA GLY A 115 11.05 -3.87 -14.10
C GLY A 115 9.96 -4.29 -13.12
N ARG A 116 10.34 -4.95 -12.03
CA ARG A 116 9.38 -5.42 -11.00
C ARG A 116 9.80 -4.97 -9.62
N ILE A 117 8.80 -4.76 -8.75
CA ILE A 117 9.03 -4.49 -7.34
C ILE A 117 9.47 -5.80 -6.67
N TRP A 118 10.62 -5.78 -5.99
CA TRP A 118 11.09 -6.99 -5.32
C TRP A 118 11.35 -6.80 -3.83
N GLN A 119 11.40 -5.56 -3.33
CA GLN A 119 11.42 -5.27 -1.89
C GLN A 119 10.62 -4.02 -1.61
N HIS A 120 9.98 -3.98 -0.44
CA HIS A 120 9.09 -2.91 -0.02
C HIS A 120 9.37 -2.51 1.42
N TRP A 121 9.54 -1.21 1.64
CA TRP A 121 9.65 -0.59 2.95
C TRP A 121 8.58 0.49 3.07
N ARG A 122 7.94 0.58 4.24
CA ARG A 122 6.87 1.57 4.45
C ARG A 122 6.90 2.10 5.88
N VAL A 123 6.69 3.40 6.02
CA VAL A 123 6.35 4.03 7.30
C VAL A 123 5.03 4.75 7.13
N THR A 124 4.08 4.42 7.98
CA THR A 124 2.75 5.05 8.02
C THR A 124 2.67 5.92 9.26
N ASP A 125 1.98 7.06 9.16
CA ASP A 125 1.64 7.88 10.32
C ASP A 125 0.50 7.18 11.09
N GLU A 126 0.86 6.14 11.82
CA GLU A 126 -0.10 5.26 12.50
C GLU A 126 -0.80 5.96 13.66
N LEU A 127 -0.12 6.86 14.36
CA LEU A 127 -0.74 7.58 15.47
C LEU A 127 -1.90 8.44 14.97
N THR A 128 -1.69 9.17 13.87
CA THR A 128 -2.75 9.96 13.25
C THR A 128 -3.92 9.06 12.82
N LEU A 129 -3.61 7.91 12.19
CA LEU A 129 -4.63 6.95 11.77
C LEU A 129 -5.46 6.49 12.97
N MET A 130 -4.82 6.09 14.06
CA MET A 130 -5.51 5.59 15.25
C MET A 130 -6.34 6.68 15.91
N ARG A 131 -5.87 7.92 15.91
CA ARG A 131 -6.64 9.07 16.42
C ARG A 131 -7.88 9.32 15.56
N GLN A 132 -7.74 9.27 14.24
CA GLN A 132 -8.86 9.47 13.33
C GLN A 132 -9.91 8.36 13.45
N LEU A 133 -9.46 7.14 13.73
CA LEU A 133 -10.39 6.01 13.98
C LEU A 133 -11.02 6.08 15.39
N GLY A 134 -10.50 6.94 16.26
CA GLY A 134 -11.03 7.11 17.59
C GLY A 134 -10.62 6.04 18.60
N VAL A 135 -9.56 5.25 18.31
CA VAL A 135 -9.08 4.20 19.20
C VAL A 135 -8.01 4.69 20.18
N VAL A 136 -7.46 5.88 19.97
CA VAL A 136 -6.57 6.57 20.89
C VAL A 136 -6.98 8.02 21.02
N PRO A 137 -6.67 8.69 22.15
CA PRO A 137 -6.99 10.12 22.37
C PRO A 137 -6.31 11.06 21.38
#